data_11fd7da3a4f6b6b05782abd7f3f27d9b
#
_entry.id   11fd7da3a4f6b6b05782abd7f3f27d9b
#
_cell.length_a   1.000
_cell.length_b   1.000
_cell.length_c   1.000
_cell.angle_alpha   90.00
_cell.angle_beta   90.00
_cell.angle_gamma   90.00
#
_symmetry.space_group_name_H-M   'P 1'
#
loop_
_entity.id
_entity.type
_entity.pdbx_description
1 polymer ?
#
loop_
_entity_poly.entity_id
_entity_poly.type
_entity_poly.pdbx_seq_one_letter_code
_entity_poly.pdbx_strand_id
1 'polypeptide(L)'
;MVVKPAQFRAPHFAQGIVICRELYAATEKDAMSDNIPNTLSARQAEHDPNFMLSLARGLEVLNAFTPQRQRLTISQLSQKTQISRAAVRRCLYTLAALGMVHSPDGRSYELLPRVLAVGHAYLAGTPLAKVAQTALDNLGKALGESCSAATLDGDNVLYIARAAVNNLLSIDLGRGSRLPAWATSMGRVLLSALPEEQLEVTLSRSTLIRYTPHTLCDLSGLRAEIARVRMQGYALADRQIEVGLCSLAVPVLSRHGQVVAALNVGVPAATVSAAALKEKALAPLRRAAMDLSLQL
;
A
#
# COMPACT_ATOMS: atom_id res chain seq x y z
N MET A 1 -41.30 -28.27 -32.99
CA MET A 1 -41.48 -27.63 -31.68
C MET A 1 -40.07 -27.37 -31.13
N VAL A 2 -39.53 -26.19 -31.40
CA VAL A 2 -38.14 -25.83 -31.09
C VAL A 2 -38.16 -24.99 -29.82
N VAL A 3 -37.54 -25.52 -28.75
CA VAL A 3 -37.46 -24.85 -27.46
C VAL A 3 -36.28 -23.86 -27.52
N LYS A 4 -36.56 -22.57 -27.34
CA LYS A 4 -35.55 -21.51 -27.21
C LYS A 4 -34.82 -21.62 -25.85
N PRO A 5 -33.49 -21.45 -25.78
CA PRO A 5 -32.79 -21.42 -24.52
C PRO A 5 -33.02 -20.10 -23.79
N ALA A 6 -33.24 -20.19 -22.47
CA ALA A 6 -33.45 -19.08 -21.58
C ALA A 6 -32.19 -18.20 -21.50
N GLN A 7 -32.37 -16.90 -21.69
CA GLN A 7 -31.33 -15.90 -21.45
C GLN A 7 -31.10 -15.76 -19.94
N PHE A 8 -29.94 -16.25 -19.47
CA PHE A 8 -29.43 -15.91 -18.15
C PHE A 8 -28.96 -14.45 -18.17
N ARG A 9 -29.70 -13.57 -17.49
CA ARG A 9 -29.23 -12.24 -17.14
C ARG A 9 -28.12 -12.36 -16.07
N ALA A 10 -26.93 -11.98 -16.41
CA ALA A 10 -25.83 -11.83 -15.43
C ALA A 10 -26.14 -10.66 -14.47
N PRO A 11 -26.00 -10.85 -13.14
CA PRO A 11 -26.23 -9.77 -12.18
C PRO A 11 -25.05 -8.80 -12.14
N HIS A 12 -25.33 -7.53 -12.14
CA HIS A 12 -24.68 -6.32 -11.63
C HIS A 12 -23.24 -6.39 -11.05
N PHE A 13 -22.28 -7.00 -11.73
CA PHE A 13 -20.87 -6.95 -11.34
C PHE A 13 -20.13 -5.69 -11.85
N ALA A 14 -20.71 -4.97 -12.80
CA ALA A 14 -20.07 -3.82 -13.42
C ALA A 14 -20.04 -2.54 -12.57
N GLN A 15 -20.97 -2.37 -11.63
CA GLN A 15 -21.03 -1.15 -10.80
C GLN A 15 -19.99 -1.11 -9.67
N GLY A 16 -19.56 -2.25 -9.15
CA GLY A 16 -18.51 -2.30 -8.11
C GLY A 16 -17.11 -1.91 -8.62
N ILE A 17 -16.82 -2.21 -9.89
CA ILE A 17 -15.52 -1.94 -10.51
C ILE A 17 -15.30 -0.44 -10.78
N VAL A 18 -16.38 0.28 -11.13
CA VAL A 18 -16.32 1.73 -11.38
C VAL A 18 -16.10 2.50 -10.07
N ILE A 19 -16.76 2.09 -8.99
CA ILE A 19 -16.67 2.75 -7.67
C ILE A 19 -15.26 2.59 -7.07
N CYS A 20 -14.63 1.43 -7.20
CA CYS A 20 -13.27 1.23 -6.70
C CYS A 20 -12.22 2.05 -7.49
N ARG A 21 -12.44 2.23 -8.80
CA ARG A 21 -11.57 3.03 -9.65
C ARG A 21 -11.67 4.52 -9.34
N GLU A 22 -12.87 5.00 -9.02
CA GLU A 22 -13.12 6.38 -8.59
C GLU A 22 -12.67 6.63 -7.15
N LEU A 23 -12.81 5.66 -6.25
CA LEU A 23 -12.35 5.75 -4.86
C LEU A 23 -10.83 5.75 -4.76
N TYR A 24 -10.13 4.95 -5.56
CA TYR A 24 -8.66 5.01 -5.62
C TYR A 24 -8.18 6.34 -6.21
N ALA A 25 -8.89 6.90 -7.19
CA ALA A 25 -8.64 8.23 -7.73
C ALA A 25 -8.99 9.36 -6.75
N ALA A 26 -9.98 9.17 -5.87
CA ALA A 26 -10.33 10.10 -4.80
C ALA A 26 -9.27 10.09 -3.68
N THR A 27 -8.76 8.90 -3.31
CA THR A 27 -7.65 8.76 -2.34
C THR A 27 -6.39 9.46 -2.80
N GLU A 28 -6.12 9.44 -4.12
CA GLU A 28 -4.98 10.18 -4.68
C GLU A 28 -5.20 11.70 -4.69
N LYS A 29 -6.44 12.20 -4.69
CA LYS A 29 -6.69 13.65 -4.65
C LYS A 29 -6.50 14.24 -3.26
N ASP A 30 -6.89 13.51 -2.22
CA ASP A 30 -6.88 14.03 -0.85
C ASP A 30 -5.66 13.57 -0.02
N ALA A 31 -5.02 12.44 -0.38
CA ALA A 31 -3.90 11.88 0.37
C ALA A 31 -2.52 12.40 -0.05
N MET A 32 -2.42 13.26 -1.06
CA MET A 32 -1.12 13.63 -1.65
C MET A 32 -0.64 15.04 -1.36
N SER A 33 -1.29 15.79 -0.48
CA SER A 33 -0.75 17.13 -0.15
C SER A 33 0.24 17.14 1.03
N ASP A 34 0.27 16.11 1.90
CA ASP A 34 1.00 16.22 3.16
C ASP A 34 1.90 15.03 3.56
N ASN A 35 2.23 14.10 2.66
CA ASN A 35 3.00 12.91 3.04
C ASN A 35 4.41 12.85 2.46
N ILE A 36 5.30 13.69 3.00
CA ILE A 36 6.71 13.32 3.13
C ILE A 36 6.82 12.62 4.50
N PRO A 37 7.11 11.30 4.53
CA PRO A 37 7.27 10.64 5.81
C PRO A 37 8.51 11.20 6.49
N ASN A 38 8.22 11.84 7.59
CA ASN A 38 9.06 12.00 8.74
C ASN A 38 10.19 13.00 8.74
N THR A 39 10.04 13.94 9.58
CA THR A 39 10.85 14.68 10.53
C THR A 39 10.69 16.18 10.44
N LEU A 40 10.44 16.74 9.26
CA LEU A 40 10.14 18.17 9.12
C LEU A 40 8.80 18.33 8.41
N SER A 41 7.90 19.19 8.92
CA SER A 41 6.77 19.60 8.11
C SER A 41 7.29 20.31 6.85
N ALA A 42 6.56 20.24 5.74
CA ALA A 42 6.99 20.90 4.49
C ALA A 42 7.37 22.37 4.70
N ARG A 43 6.67 23.08 5.62
CA ARG A 43 6.98 24.46 6.01
C ARG A 43 8.28 24.61 6.83
N GLN A 44 8.60 23.64 7.68
CA GLN A 44 9.87 23.62 8.42
C GLN A 44 11.05 23.28 7.53
N ALA A 45 10.83 22.38 6.55
CA ALA A 45 11.82 22.02 5.56
C ALA A 45 12.18 23.18 4.62
N GLU A 46 11.26 24.06 4.27
CA GLU A 46 11.53 25.25 3.43
C GLU A 46 12.49 26.25 4.08
N HIS A 47 12.63 26.25 5.39
CA HIS A 47 13.52 27.14 6.14
C HIS A 47 14.84 26.49 6.59
N ASP A 48 15.02 25.17 6.34
CA ASP A 48 16.26 24.46 6.63
C ASP A 48 17.26 24.68 5.49
N PRO A 49 18.41 25.34 5.74
CA PRO A 49 19.43 25.59 4.72
C PRO A 49 20.02 24.30 4.13
N ASN A 50 19.91 23.17 4.82
CA ASN A 50 20.37 21.87 4.33
C ASN A 50 19.31 21.15 3.47
N PHE A 51 18.08 21.65 3.45
CA PHE A 51 17.00 21.03 2.68
C PHE A 51 17.04 21.47 1.20
N MET A 52 17.37 20.53 0.32
CA MET A 52 17.38 20.80 -1.13
C MET A 52 15.96 20.69 -1.72
N LEU A 53 15.22 21.80 -1.72
CA LEU A 53 13.86 21.88 -2.24
C LEU A 53 13.75 21.40 -3.71
N SER A 54 14.78 21.65 -4.53
CA SER A 54 14.82 21.18 -5.93
C SER A 54 14.88 19.66 -6.03
N LEU A 55 15.63 18.99 -5.15
CA LEU A 55 15.69 17.53 -5.05
C LEU A 55 14.36 16.95 -4.59
N ALA A 56 13.78 17.52 -3.54
CA ALA A 56 12.47 17.11 -3.01
C ALA A 56 11.39 17.16 -4.09
N ARG A 57 11.31 18.28 -4.84
CA ARG A 57 10.37 18.44 -5.96
C ARG A 57 10.61 17.44 -7.08
N GLY A 58 11.87 17.12 -7.39
CA GLY A 58 12.20 16.09 -8.39
C GLY A 58 11.72 14.71 -8.00
N LEU A 59 11.89 14.32 -6.73
CA LEU A 59 11.40 13.05 -6.18
C LEU A 59 9.86 13.01 -6.13
N GLU A 60 9.23 14.12 -5.78
CA GLU A 60 7.76 14.24 -5.77
C GLU A 60 7.16 14.08 -7.17
N VAL A 61 7.80 14.66 -8.19
CA VAL A 61 7.41 14.46 -9.60
C VAL A 61 7.53 12.99 -10.01
N LEU A 62 8.59 12.29 -9.61
CA LEU A 62 8.73 10.84 -9.86
C LEU A 62 7.63 10.02 -9.17
N ASN A 63 7.32 10.33 -7.92
CA ASN A 63 6.29 9.64 -7.13
C ASN A 63 4.86 9.92 -7.64
N ALA A 64 4.67 10.94 -8.47
CA ALA A 64 3.37 11.26 -9.05
C ALA A 64 2.90 10.25 -10.11
N PHE A 65 3.80 9.46 -10.70
CA PHE A 65 3.44 8.39 -11.62
C PHE A 65 2.93 7.16 -10.86
N THR A 66 1.86 6.55 -11.36
CA THR A 66 1.27 5.35 -10.76
C THR A 66 0.96 4.32 -11.85
N PRO A 67 0.74 3.03 -11.49
CA PRO A 67 0.36 2.00 -12.46
C PRO A 67 -0.87 2.39 -13.31
N GLN A 68 -1.82 3.12 -12.71
CA GLN A 68 -3.04 3.58 -13.37
C GLN A 68 -2.82 4.84 -14.22
N ARG A 69 -1.75 5.62 -13.94
CA ARG A 69 -1.39 6.86 -14.62
C ARG A 69 0.07 6.83 -15.02
N GLN A 70 0.36 5.98 -15.99
CA GLN A 70 1.73 5.77 -16.48
C GLN A 70 2.24 6.95 -17.33
N ARG A 71 1.32 7.74 -17.91
CA ARG A 71 1.64 8.93 -18.69
C ARG A 71 0.97 10.17 -18.11
N LEU A 72 1.75 11.20 -17.84
CA LEU A 72 1.28 12.47 -17.27
C LEU A 72 1.86 13.66 -18.00
N THR A 73 1.02 14.69 -18.24
CA THR A 73 1.44 15.97 -18.75
C THR A 73 1.97 16.87 -17.64
N ILE A 74 2.71 17.94 -18.00
CA ILE A 74 3.18 18.95 -17.03
C ILE A 74 2.02 19.52 -16.20
N SER A 75 0.86 19.76 -16.83
CA SER A 75 -0.30 20.31 -16.13
C SER A 75 -0.88 19.32 -15.11
N GLN A 76 -0.98 18.03 -15.46
CA GLN A 76 -1.45 16.99 -14.56
C GLN A 76 -0.49 16.77 -13.39
N LEU A 77 0.82 16.76 -13.66
CA LEU A 77 1.86 16.68 -12.61
C LEU A 77 1.80 17.90 -11.69
N SER A 78 1.69 19.11 -12.24
CA SER A 78 1.55 20.34 -11.45
C SER A 78 0.30 20.32 -10.56
N GLN A 79 -0.83 19.84 -11.09
CA GLN A 79 -2.06 19.70 -10.32
C GLN A 79 -1.94 18.64 -9.21
N LYS A 80 -1.29 17.50 -9.50
CA LYS A 80 -1.14 16.39 -8.56
C LYS A 80 -0.17 16.71 -7.43
N THR A 81 0.96 17.37 -7.75
CA THR A 81 2.03 17.68 -6.79
C THR A 81 1.94 19.07 -6.17
N GLN A 82 0.99 19.90 -6.61
CA GLN A 82 0.89 21.34 -6.24
C GLN A 82 2.16 22.15 -6.54
N ILE A 83 3.11 21.59 -7.30
CA ILE A 83 4.32 22.27 -7.77
C ILE A 83 3.99 23.09 -9.01
N SER A 84 4.54 24.32 -9.14
CA SER A 84 4.30 25.17 -10.30
C SER A 84 4.72 24.48 -11.61
N ARG A 85 4.01 24.73 -12.71
CA ARG A 85 4.31 24.16 -14.04
C ARG A 85 5.75 24.42 -14.48
N ALA A 86 6.30 25.59 -14.15
CA ALA A 86 7.69 25.93 -14.46
C ALA A 86 8.68 25.04 -13.70
N ALA A 87 8.43 24.78 -12.40
CA ALA A 87 9.27 23.91 -11.60
C ALA A 87 9.13 22.43 -12.03
N VAL A 88 7.91 21.95 -12.30
CA VAL A 88 7.68 20.61 -12.87
C VAL A 88 8.44 20.43 -14.18
N ARG A 89 8.39 21.42 -15.12
CA ARG A 89 9.14 21.36 -16.37
C ARG A 89 10.65 21.22 -16.13
N ARG A 90 11.21 21.95 -15.18
CA ARG A 90 12.64 21.86 -14.83
C ARG A 90 12.99 20.50 -14.22
N CYS A 91 12.15 19.96 -13.34
CA CYS A 91 12.32 18.62 -12.79
C CYS A 91 12.31 17.56 -13.90
N LEU A 92 11.32 17.60 -14.80
CA LEU A 92 11.20 16.66 -15.91
C LEU A 92 12.37 16.76 -16.88
N TYR A 93 12.87 17.97 -17.18
CA TYR A 93 14.07 18.16 -17.99
C TYR A 93 15.28 17.45 -17.38
N THR A 94 15.51 17.66 -16.06
CA THR A 94 16.61 17.02 -15.34
C THR A 94 16.44 15.50 -15.30
N LEU A 95 15.22 15.02 -14.98
CA LEU A 95 14.92 13.59 -14.93
C LEU A 95 15.06 12.91 -16.30
N ALA A 96 14.72 13.60 -17.38
CA ALA A 96 14.92 13.10 -18.75
C ALA A 96 16.42 13.05 -19.11
N ALA A 97 17.20 14.06 -18.77
CA ALA A 97 18.65 14.06 -18.95
C ALA A 97 19.34 12.93 -18.16
N LEU A 98 18.79 12.57 -16.99
CA LEU A 98 19.25 11.44 -16.18
C LEU A 98 18.71 10.07 -16.66
N GLY A 99 17.84 10.03 -17.68
CA GLY A 99 17.25 8.80 -18.21
C GLY A 99 16.22 8.14 -17.27
N MET A 100 15.59 8.93 -16.39
CA MET A 100 14.54 8.45 -15.48
C MET A 100 13.14 8.56 -16.08
N VAL A 101 12.92 9.55 -16.94
CA VAL A 101 11.65 9.77 -17.65
C VAL A 101 11.89 9.98 -19.13
N HIS A 102 10.85 9.76 -19.94
CA HIS A 102 10.85 10.02 -21.38
C HIS A 102 9.55 10.69 -21.79
N SER A 103 9.60 11.48 -22.86
CA SER A 103 8.41 12.08 -23.49
C SER A 103 8.32 11.59 -24.93
N PRO A 104 7.43 10.63 -25.24
CA PRO A 104 7.32 10.08 -26.59
C PRO A 104 6.67 11.03 -27.59
N ASP A 105 5.87 11.99 -27.11
CA ASP A 105 5.06 12.92 -27.91
C ASP A 105 5.39 14.41 -27.65
N GLY A 106 6.41 14.70 -26.83
CA GLY A 106 6.78 16.05 -26.40
C GLY A 106 5.76 16.74 -25.48
N ARG A 107 4.68 16.04 -25.07
CA ARG A 107 3.58 16.60 -24.26
C ARG A 107 3.36 15.84 -22.96
N SER A 108 3.41 14.52 -23.03
CA SER A 108 3.27 13.62 -21.87
C SER A 108 4.62 12.96 -21.55
N TYR A 109 4.79 12.58 -20.31
CA TYR A 109 5.99 11.93 -19.77
C TYR A 109 5.64 10.58 -19.19
N GLU A 110 6.57 9.63 -19.28
CA GLU A 110 6.48 8.30 -18.70
C GLU A 110 7.79 7.92 -18.00
N LEU A 111 7.74 7.02 -17.00
CA LEU A 111 8.93 6.52 -16.33
C LEU A 111 9.72 5.57 -17.25
N LEU A 112 11.04 5.65 -17.18
CA LEU A 112 11.94 4.71 -17.80
C LEU A 112 12.40 3.62 -16.81
N PRO A 113 12.82 2.44 -17.29
CA PRO A 113 13.25 1.32 -16.42
C PRO A 113 14.37 1.65 -15.43
N ARG A 114 15.18 2.69 -15.70
CA ARG A 114 16.25 3.15 -14.82
C ARG A 114 15.76 3.50 -13.41
N VAL A 115 14.50 3.91 -13.23
CA VAL A 115 13.91 4.20 -11.91
C VAL A 115 13.95 2.97 -11.00
N LEU A 116 13.88 1.76 -11.57
CA LEU A 116 13.95 0.50 -10.82
C LEU A 116 15.28 0.30 -10.07
N ALA A 117 16.38 0.95 -10.53
CA ALA A 117 17.69 0.80 -9.90
C ALA A 117 17.69 1.25 -8.43
N VAL A 118 16.93 2.31 -8.10
CA VAL A 118 16.81 2.82 -6.74
C VAL A 118 16.07 1.80 -5.85
N GLY A 119 14.93 1.30 -6.31
CA GLY A 119 14.16 0.28 -5.58
C GLY A 119 14.92 -1.06 -5.48
N HIS A 120 15.66 -1.44 -6.52
CA HIS A 120 16.46 -2.65 -6.52
C HIS A 120 17.56 -2.61 -5.45
N ALA A 121 18.25 -1.50 -5.30
CA ALA A 121 19.29 -1.34 -4.26
C ALA A 121 18.74 -1.61 -2.85
N TYR A 122 17.55 -1.10 -2.54
CA TYR A 122 16.86 -1.38 -1.28
C TYR A 122 16.49 -2.86 -1.14
N LEU A 123 15.80 -3.43 -2.13
CA LEU A 123 15.33 -4.82 -2.08
C LEU A 123 16.49 -5.82 -2.02
N ALA A 124 17.58 -5.56 -2.76
CA ALA A 124 18.77 -6.41 -2.77
C ALA A 124 19.62 -6.27 -1.48
N GLY A 125 19.57 -5.11 -0.84
CA GLY A 125 20.29 -4.84 0.42
C GLY A 125 19.57 -5.30 1.67
N THR A 126 18.24 -5.49 1.62
CA THR A 126 17.41 -5.77 2.79
C THR A 126 17.24 -7.28 2.98
N PRO A 127 17.75 -7.88 4.09
CA PRO A 127 17.59 -9.33 4.35
C PRO A 127 16.13 -9.77 4.30
N LEU A 128 15.24 -9.02 4.95
CA LEU A 128 13.80 -9.28 4.97
C LEU A 128 13.21 -9.41 3.54
N ALA A 129 13.54 -8.50 2.63
CA ALA A 129 12.99 -8.53 1.27
C ALA A 129 13.45 -9.77 0.47
N LYS A 130 14.69 -10.26 0.75
CA LYS A 130 15.24 -11.47 0.11
C LYS A 130 14.51 -12.73 0.55
N VAL A 131 14.29 -12.89 1.85
CA VAL A 131 13.70 -14.12 2.41
C VAL A 131 12.18 -14.12 2.38
N ALA A 132 11.54 -12.95 2.42
CA ALA A 132 10.08 -12.83 2.45
C ALA A 132 9.41 -13.44 1.22
N GLN A 133 9.98 -13.29 0.02
CA GLN A 133 9.34 -13.81 -1.20
C GLN A 133 9.20 -15.33 -1.16
N THR A 134 10.28 -16.05 -0.82
CA THR A 134 10.27 -17.53 -0.73
C THR A 134 9.25 -18.02 0.32
N ALA A 135 9.22 -17.35 1.49
CA ALA A 135 8.26 -17.69 2.54
C ALA A 135 6.81 -17.46 2.09
N LEU A 136 6.54 -16.36 1.38
CA LEU A 136 5.21 -16.05 0.85
C LEU A 136 4.80 -17.00 -0.26
N ASP A 137 5.71 -17.42 -1.15
CA ASP A 137 5.42 -18.38 -2.22
C ASP A 137 5.01 -19.74 -1.63
N ASN A 138 5.69 -20.18 -0.58
CA ASN A 138 5.35 -21.41 0.14
C ASN A 138 4.01 -21.29 0.87
N LEU A 139 3.79 -20.17 1.57
CA LEU A 139 2.54 -19.89 2.29
C LEU A 139 1.36 -19.79 1.33
N GLY A 140 1.52 -19.07 0.21
CA GLY A 140 0.49 -18.92 -0.82
C GLY A 140 0.09 -20.25 -1.44
N LYS A 141 1.09 -21.13 -1.74
CA LYS A 141 0.83 -22.50 -2.22
C LYS A 141 0.07 -23.33 -1.18
N ALA A 142 0.46 -23.25 0.10
CA ALA A 142 -0.16 -24.02 1.17
C ALA A 142 -1.61 -23.58 1.46
N LEU A 143 -1.90 -22.28 1.39
CA LEU A 143 -3.23 -21.73 1.67
C LEU A 143 -4.14 -21.68 0.43
N GLY A 144 -3.56 -21.66 -0.78
CA GLY A 144 -4.28 -21.37 -2.03
C GLY A 144 -4.71 -19.91 -2.15
N GLU A 145 -4.07 -18.99 -1.41
CA GLU A 145 -4.49 -17.60 -1.29
C GLU A 145 -3.32 -16.62 -1.48
N SER A 146 -3.64 -15.39 -1.87
CA SER A 146 -2.63 -14.34 -2.03
C SER A 146 -2.09 -13.89 -0.69
N CYS A 147 -0.74 -13.87 -0.57
CA CYS A 147 -0.03 -13.46 0.63
C CYS A 147 0.91 -12.29 0.34
N SER A 148 1.13 -11.41 1.30
CA SER A 148 2.03 -10.27 1.15
C SER A 148 2.82 -10.00 2.43
N ALA A 149 3.95 -9.30 2.26
CA ALA A 149 4.73 -8.72 3.34
C ALA A 149 4.86 -7.21 3.12
N ALA A 150 4.72 -6.44 4.19
CA ALA A 150 4.86 -4.99 4.15
C ALA A 150 5.58 -4.45 5.39
N THR A 151 6.21 -3.30 5.22
CA THR A 151 6.79 -2.49 6.30
C THR A 151 5.98 -1.21 6.48
N LEU A 152 6.15 -0.55 7.63
CA LEU A 152 5.58 0.77 7.85
C LEU A 152 6.45 1.82 7.16
N ASP A 153 5.83 2.74 6.42
CA ASP A 153 6.46 3.86 5.75
C ASP A 153 5.58 5.11 5.97
N GLY A 154 5.94 5.87 7.02
CA GLY A 154 5.10 6.94 7.53
C GLY A 154 3.78 6.42 8.06
N ASP A 155 2.67 6.91 7.55
CA ASP A 155 1.30 6.48 7.85
C ASP A 155 0.76 5.42 6.87
N ASN A 156 1.61 4.91 5.97
CA ASN A 156 1.28 3.89 4.99
C ASN A 156 2.00 2.56 5.27
N VAL A 157 1.44 1.48 4.72
CA VAL A 157 2.16 0.23 4.53
C VAL A 157 2.81 0.22 3.14
N LEU A 158 4.08 -0.16 3.08
CA LEU A 158 4.83 -0.37 1.84
C LEU A 158 5.00 -1.87 1.60
N TYR A 159 4.45 -2.37 0.50
CA TYR A 159 4.55 -3.77 0.10
C TYR A 159 5.95 -4.09 -0.38
N ILE A 160 6.66 -5.00 0.30
CA ILE A 160 8.03 -5.42 -0.02
C ILE A 160 8.10 -6.76 -0.74
N ALA A 161 7.11 -7.64 -0.54
CA ALA A 161 7.01 -8.93 -1.23
C ALA A 161 5.53 -9.34 -1.36
N ARG A 162 5.21 -10.12 -2.41
CA ARG A 162 3.87 -10.63 -2.66
C ARG A 162 3.92 -11.93 -3.44
N ALA A 163 3.14 -12.93 -2.98
CA ALA A 163 2.77 -14.13 -3.73
C ALA A 163 1.29 -13.99 -4.12
N ALA A 164 1.03 -13.76 -5.41
CA ALA A 164 -0.33 -13.67 -5.95
C ALA A 164 -0.76 -15.06 -6.44
N VAL A 165 -1.84 -15.59 -5.88
CA VAL A 165 -2.43 -16.89 -6.32
C VAL A 165 -3.66 -16.63 -7.18
N ASN A 166 -4.46 -15.62 -6.87
CA ASN A 166 -5.64 -15.23 -7.62
C ASN A 166 -5.68 -13.71 -7.82
N ASN A 167 -5.92 -13.26 -9.04
CA ASN A 167 -6.09 -11.83 -9.39
C ASN A 167 -7.54 -11.35 -9.17
N LEU A 168 -8.14 -11.72 -8.03
CA LEU A 168 -9.55 -11.42 -7.74
C LEU A 168 -9.76 -10.04 -7.10
N LEU A 169 -8.69 -9.33 -6.83
CA LEU A 169 -8.76 -7.97 -6.27
C LEU A 169 -8.78 -6.95 -7.42
N SER A 170 -9.65 -5.97 -7.31
CA SER A 170 -9.71 -4.83 -8.25
C SER A 170 -8.47 -3.92 -8.15
N ILE A 171 -7.71 -4.03 -7.05
CA ILE A 171 -6.48 -3.29 -6.81
C ILE A 171 -5.31 -4.16 -7.26
N ASP A 172 -4.57 -3.71 -8.27
CA ASP A 172 -3.32 -4.33 -8.68
C ASP A 172 -2.21 -3.98 -7.69
N LEU A 173 -2.08 -4.80 -6.64
CA LEU A 173 -1.05 -4.64 -5.61
C LEU A 173 0.20 -5.41 -6.02
N GLY A 174 1.34 -4.73 -5.94
CA GLY A 174 2.66 -5.29 -6.19
C GLY A 174 3.69 -4.80 -5.16
N ARG A 175 4.95 -5.16 -5.38
CA ARG A 175 6.07 -4.57 -4.62
C ARG A 175 6.12 -3.07 -4.89
N GLY A 176 6.31 -2.26 -3.85
CA GLY A 176 6.28 -0.80 -3.93
C GLY A 176 4.89 -0.19 -3.81
N SER A 177 3.80 -0.98 -3.81
CA SER A 177 2.46 -0.47 -3.54
C SER A 177 2.35 0.06 -2.12
N ARG A 178 1.58 1.14 -1.96
CA ARG A 178 1.33 1.79 -0.67
C ARG A 178 -0.17 1.82 -0.40
N LEU A 179 -0.54 1.55 0.83
CA LEU A 179 -1.92 1.67 1.32
C LEU A 179 -1.91 2.29 2.72
N PRO A 180 -2.97 3.02 3.12
CA PRO A 180 -3.07 3.59 4.47
C PRO A 180 -2.94 2.52 5.55
N ALA A 181 -2.03 2.72 6.50
CA ALA A 181 -1.78 1.74 7.56
C ALA A 181 -3.02 1.53 8.43
N TRP A 182 -3.73 2.58 8.77
CA TRP A 182 -4.92 2.53 9.62
C TRP A 182 -6.05 1.65 9.06
N ALA A 183 -6.16 1.53 7.74
CA ALA A 183 -7.25 0.83 7.08
C ALA A 183 -6.92 -0.63 6.71
N THR A 184 -5.63 -1.05 6.79
CA THR A 184 -5.19 -2.40 6.42
C THR A 184 -4.91 -3.29 7.62
N SER A 185 -5.04 -4.61 7.47
CA SER A 185 -4.65 -5.56 8.51
C SER A 185 -3.15 -5.48 8.82
N MET A 186 -2.27 -5.43 7.81
CA MET A 186 -0.83 -5.27 8.02
C MET A 186 -0.50 -3.96 8.73
N GLY A 187 -1.15 -2.87 8.32
CA GLY A 187 -0.90 -1.57 8.93
C GLY A 187 -1.31 -1.52 10.39
N ARG A 188 -2.45 -2.10 10.77
CA ARG A 188 -2.87 -2.18 12.17
C ARG A 188 -1.90 -3.00 13.02
N VAL A 189 -1.31 -4.08 12.47
CA VAL A 189 -0.23 -4.82 13.13
C VAL A 189 0.99 -3.94 13.33
N LEU A 190 1.43 -3.21 12.30
CA LEU A 190 2.61 -2.33 12.38
C LEU A 190 2.37 -1.15 13.32
N LEU A 191 1.20 -0.51 13.25
CA LEU A 191 0.80 0.57 14.15
C LEU A 191 0.71 0.10 15.60
N SER A 192 0.26 -1.14 15.86
CA SER A 192 0.17 -1.69 17.21
C SER A 192 1.54 -1.86 17.89
N ALA A 193 2.63 -1.90 17.14
CA ALA A 193 3.99 -2.01 17.62
C ALA A 193 4.65 -0.67 17.94
N LEU A 194 4.05 0.45 17.52
CA LEU A 194 4.58 1.78 17.80
C LEU A 194 4.44 2.15 19.28
N PRO A 195 5.42 2.90 19.84
CA PRO A 195 5.20 3.64 21.09
C PRO A 195 3.97 4.54 20.98
N GLU A 196 3.28 4.75 22.11
CA GLU A 196 2.00 5.48 22.11
C GLU A 196 2.09 6.88 21.50
N GLU A 197 3.16 7.61 21.83
CA GLU A 197 3.40 8.94 21.28
C GLU A 197 3.52 8.93 19.74
N GLN A 198 4.25 7.96 19.18
CA GLN A 198 4.41 7.82 17.73
C GLN A 198 3.12 7.37 17.06
N LEU A 199 2.35 6.50 17.72
CA LEU A 199 1.03 6.08 17.24
C LEU A 199 0.09 7.29 17.13
N GLU A 200 0.01 8.12 18.17
CA GLU A 200 -0.83 9.32 18.15
C GLU A 200 -0.42 10.32 17.07
N VAL A 201 0.88 10.55 16.90
CA VAL A 201 1.40 11.39 15.81
C VAL A 201 0.99 10.83 14.46
N THR A 202 1.12 9.51 14.25
CA THR A 202 0.76 8.87 12.98
C THR A 202 -0.74 8.94 12.71
N LEU A 203 -1.57 8.65 13.71
CA LEU A 203 -3.02 8.71 13.57
C LEU A 203 -3.54 10.14 13.34
N SER A 204 -2.93 11.14 13.99
CA SER A 204 -3.33 12.55 13.82
C SER A 204 -3.03 13.11 12.43
N ARG A 205 -2.03 12.55 11.74
CA ARG A 205 -1.67 12.90 10.35
C ARG A 205 -2.48 12.14 9.33
N SER A 206 -3.08 11.01 9.71
CA SER A 206 -3.80 10.14 8.78
C SER A 206 -5.13 10.76 8.37
N THR A 207 -5.38 10.85 7.07
CA THR A 207 -6.70 11.23 6.55
C THR A 207 -7.60 10.00 6.55
N LEU A 208 -8.61 9.99 7.44
CA LEU A 208 -9.52 8.87 7.59
C LEU A 208 -10.64 8.94 6.54
N ILE A 209 -10.51 8.19 5.47
CA ILE A 209 -11.46 8.15 4.36
C ILE A 209 -12.32 6.90 4.45
N ARG A 210 -13.61 7.04 4.24
CA ARG A 210 -14.54 5.90 4.17
C ARG A 210 -14.47 5.23 2.81
N TYR A 211 -13.69 4.15 2.70
CA TYR A 211 -13.56 3.35 1.47
C TYR A 211 -14.78 2.47 1.20
N THR A 212 -15.39 1.96 2.27
CA THR A 212 -16.56 1.09 2.23
C THR A 212 -17.50 1.42 3.40
N PRO A 213 -18.74 0.91 3.41
CA PRO A 213 -19.60 1.00 4.59
C PRO A 213 -19.02 0.36 5.86
N HIS A 214 -18.03 -0.55 5.71
CA HIS A 214 -17.38 -1.26 6.80
C HIS A 214 -16.08 -0.61 7.29
N THR A 215 -15.63 0.48 6.63
CA THR A 215 -14.39 1.16 7.01
C THR A 215 -14.50 1.77 8.40
N LEU A 216 -13.60 1.36 9.29
CA LEU A 216 -13.43 1.98 10.60
C LEU A 216 -12.68 3.29 10.44
N CYS A 217 -13.39 4.42 10.43
CA CYS A 217 -12.86 5.74 10.14
C CYS A 217 -13.08 6.76 11.28
N ASP A 218 -13.23 6.29 12.51
CA ASP A 218 -13.20 7.11 13.71
C ASP A 218 -11.94 6.81 14.55
N LEU A 219 -11.34 7.85 15.12
CA LEU A 219 -10.08 7.73 15.86
C LEU A 219 -10.21 6.90 17.13
N SER A 220 -11.34 6.97 17.82
CA SER A 220 -11.55 6.23 19.07
C SER A 220 -11.65 4.73 18.80
N GLY A 221 -12.42 4.34 17.79
CA GLY A 221 -12.52 2.97 17.33
C GLY A 221 -11.20 2.42 16.82
N LEU A 222 -10.41 3.23 16.09
CA LEU A 222 -9.08 2.83 15.63
C LEU A 222 -8.10 2.59 16.77
N ARG A 223 -8.08 3.44 17.80
CA ARG A 223 -7.26 3.23 19.01
C ARG A 223 -7.65 1.95 19.71
N ALA A 224 -8.94 1.71 19.92
CA ALA A 224 -9.45 0.47 20.53
C ALA A 224 -9.06 -0.76 19.70
N GLU A 225 -9.19 -0.68 18.38
CA GLU A 225 -8.81 -1.77 17.48
C GLU A 225 -7.30 -2.04 17.53
N ILE A 226 -6.45 -1.01 17.49
CA ILE A 226 -4.99 -1.14 17.55
C ILE A 226 -4.57 -1.72 18.92
N ALA A 227 -5.19 -1.27 20.01
CA ALA A 227 -4.95 -1.85 21.34
C ALA A 227 -5.34 -3.34 21.40
N ARG A 228 -6.46 -3.71 20.77
CA ARG A 228 -6.88 -5.11 20.62
C ARG A 228 -5.87 -5.94 19.82
N VAL A 229 -5.37 -5.38 18.69
CA VAL A 229 -4.34 -6.03 17.87
C VAL A 229 -3.05 -6.24 18.66
N ARG A 230 -2.62 -5.26 19.48
CA ARG A 230 -1.44 -5.36 20.36
C ARG A 230 -1.57 -6.53 21.34
N MET A 231 -2.74 -6.71 21.94
CA MET A 231 -2.99 -7.81 22.89
C MET A 231 -3.08 -9.18 22.24
N GLN A 232 -3.76 -9.31 21.09
CA GLN A 232 -4.01 -10.61 20.46
C GLN A 232 -2.93 -11.06 19.49
N GLY A 233 -2.04 -10.14 19.05
CA GLY A 233 -0.92 -10.42 18.14
C GLY A 233 -1.33 -10.72 16.69
N TYR A 234 -2.49 -10.25 16.25
CA TYR A 234 -2.91 -10.29 14.85
C TYR A 234 -3.97 -9.22 14.57
N ALA A 235 -4.13 -8.82 13.32
CA ALA A 235 -5.22 -7.94 12.88
C ALA A 235 -6.04 -8.62 11.79
N LEU A 236 -7.36 -8.36 11.81
CA LEU A 236 -8.30 -8.81 10.81
C LEU A 236 -9.02 -7.58 10.26
N ALA A 237 -8.98 -7.40 8.94
CA ALA A 237 -9.69 -6.33 8.23
C ALA A 237 -10.71 -6.95 7.29
N ASP A 238 -11.99 -6.88 7.67
CA ASP A 238 -13.10 -7.40 6.89
C ASP A 238 -13.74 -6.27 6.10
N ARG A 239 -13.61 -6.31 4.77
CA ARG A 239 -14.22 -5.35 3.83
C ARG A 239 -13.91 -3.88 4.11
N GLN A 240 -12.77 -3.57 4.71
CA GLN A 240 -12.46 -2.20 5.16
C GLN A 240 -11.95 -1.29 4.04
N ILE A 241 -11.06 -1.77 3.18
CA ILE A 241 -10.54 -1.03 2.02
C ILE A 241 -11.34 -1.33 0.76
N GLU A 242 -11.80 -2.57 0.64
CA GLU A 242 -12.57 -3.06 -0.51
C GLU A 242 -13.65 -4.02 -0.03
N VAL A 243 -14.89 -3.87 -0.54
CA VAL A 243 -16.04 -4.71 -0.14
C VAL A 243 -15.79 -6.19 -0.45
N GLY A 244 -14.99 -6.46 -1.48
CA GLY A 244 -14.62 -7.83 -1.89
C GLY A 244 -13.47 -8.45 -1.09
N LEU A 245 -12.82 -7.74 -0.17
CA LEU A 245 -11.59 -8.18 0.49
C LEU A 245 -11.77 -8.42 1.99
N CYS A 246 -11.39 -9.62 2.45
CA CYS A 246 -11.11 -9.89 3.85
C CYS A 246 -9.63 -10.26 4.00
N SER A 247 -8.93 -9.72 5.01
CA SER A 247 -7.51 -9.97 5.21
C SER A 247 -7.15 -10.15 6.68
N LEU A 248 -6.20 -11.06 6.93
CA LEU A 248 -5.63 -11.36 8.25
C LEU A 248 -4.13 -11.11 8.21
N ALA A 249 -3.57 -10.44 9.22
CA ALA A 249 -2.14 -10.14 9.31
C ALA A 249 -1.56 -10.47 10.69
N VAL A 250 -0.27 -10.81 10.69
CA VAL A 250 0.55 -11.05 11.88
C VAL A 250 1.87 -10.30 11.82
N PRO A 251 2.52 -9.97 12.96
CA PRO A 251 3.84 -9.34 12.97
C PRO A 251 4.96 -10.32 12.62
N VAL A 252 6.01 -9.78 12.00
CA VAL A 252 7.34 -10.40 11.86
C VAL A 252 8.28 -9.67 12.79
N LEU A 253 8.97 -10.41 13.63
CA LEU A 253 9.84 -9.87 14.65
C LEU A 253 11.31 -9.94 14.22
N SER A 254 12.12 -8.95 14.63
CA SER A 254 13.57 -9.05 14.60
C SER A 254 14.09 -9.94 15.73
N ARG A 255 15.39 -10.25 15.72
CA ARG A 255 16.07 -10.96 16.83
C ARG A 255 15.94 -10.25 18.18
N HIS A 256 15.69 -8.96 18.18
CA HIS A 256 15.49 -8.15 19.38
C HIS A 256 14.01 -8.05 19.81
N GLY A 257 13.10 -8.82 19.18
CA GLY A 257 11.67 -8.82 19.49
C GLY A 257 10.91 -7.60 18.96
N GLN A 258 11.53 -6.77 18.12
CA GLN A 258 10.87 -5.61 17.52
C GLN A 258 10.09 -6.02 16.27
N VAL A 259 8.91 -5.47 16.05
CA VAL A 259 8.14 -5.68 14.82
C VAL A 259 8.80 -4.91 13.68
N VAL A 260 9.31 -5.64 12.69
CA VAL A 260 10.02 -5.07 11.52
C VAL A 260 9.19 -5.14 10.24
N ALA A 261 8.19 -6.01 10.21
CA ALA A 261 7.26 -6.16 9.10
C ALA A 261 5.94 -6.78 9.58
N ALA A 262 4.97 -6.85 8.69
CA ALA A 262 3.77 -7.65 8.85
C ALA A 262 3.59 -8.58 7.63
N LEU A 263 3.12 -9.80 7.86
CA LEU A 263 2.65 -10.72 6.83
C LEU A 263 1.14 -10.73 6.82
N ASN A 264 0.53 -10.83 5.64
CA ASN A 264 -0.90 -11.04 5.52
C ASN A 264 -1.26 -12.14 4.52
N VAL A 265 -2.49 -12.59 4.66
CA VAL A 265 -3.25 -13.33 3.65
C VAL A 265 -4.53 -12.55 3.36
N GLY A 266 -4.87 -12.44 2.08
CA GLY A 266 -6.09 -11.79 1.61
C GLY A 266 -6.95 -12.78 0.83
N VAL A 267 -8.24 -12.78 1.11
CA VAL A 267 -9.24 -13.68 0.52
C VAL A 267 -10.45 -12.90 0.01
N PRO A 268 -11.20 -13.44 -0.98
CA PRO A 268 -12.47 -12.86 -1.38
C PRO A 268 -13.50 -12.97 -0.24
N ALA A 269 -14.02 -11.83 0.22
CA ALA A 269 -15.00 -11.77 1.32
C ALA A 269 -16.35 -12.43 0.96
N ALA A 270 -16.62 -12.66 -0.33
CA ALA A 270 -17.81 -13.35 -0.80
C ALA A 270 -17.79 -14.87 -0.52
N THR A 271 -16.61 -15.47 -0.46
CA THR A 271 -16.44 -16.92 -0.32
C THR A 271 -15.89 -17.35 1.03
N VAL A 272 -15.16 -16.47 1.72
CA VAL A 272 -14.51 -16.79 3.00
C VAL A 272 -14.87 -15.74 4.04
N SER A 273 -15.55 -16.15 5.11
CA SER A 273 -15.84 -15.24 6.22
C SER A 273 -14.58 -14.92 7.03
N ALA A 274 -14.63 -13.82 7.78
CA ALA A 274 -13.54 -13.40 8.67
C ALA A 274 -13.20 -14.48 9.72
N ALA A 275 -14.20 -15.18 10.26
CA ALA A 275 -14.00 -16.28 11.20
C ALA A 275 -13.32 -17.49 10.56
N ALA A 276 -13.78 -17.91 9.39
CA ALA A 276 -13.18 -18.99 8.61
C ALA A 276 -11.74 -18.67 8.16
N LEU A 277 -11.48 -17.43 7.77
CA LEU A 277 -10.13 -16.97 7.43
C LEU A 277 -9.19 -17.08 8.64
N LYS A 278 -9.64 -16.64 9.81
CA LYS A 278 -8.85 -16.75 11.05
C LYS A 278 -8.53 -18.20 11.39
N GLU A 279 -9.52 -19.08 11.35
CA GLU A 279 -9.35 -20.50 11.65
C GLU A 279 -8.37 -21.17 10.68
N LYS A 280 -8.54 -20.93 9.38
CA LYS A 280 -7.71 -21.53 8.32
C LYS A 280 -6.27 -21.00 8.32
N ALA A 281 -6.08 -19.69 8.50
CA ALA A 281 -4.83 -19.04 8.12
C ALA A 281 -3.98 -18.52 9.28
N LEU A 282 -4.51 -18.33 10.50
CA LEU A 282 -3.75 -17.70 11.59
C LEU A 282 -2.53 -18.54 12.01
N ALA A 283 -2.69 -19.85 12.17
CA ALA A 283 -1.57 -20.72 12.59
C ALA A 283 -0.49 -20.85 11.49
N PRO A 284 -0.82 -21.11 10.21
CA PRO A 284 0.17 -21.09 9.12
C PRO A 284 0.88 -19.75 8.98
N LEU A 285 0.14 -18.63 9.11
CA LEU A 285 0.70 -17.29 8.97
C LEU A 285 1.69 -16.96 10.09
N ARG A 286 1.36 -17.32 11.35
CA ARG A 286 2.25 -17.18 12.50
C ARG A 286 3.52 -18.03 12.35
N ARG A 287 3.40 -19.26 11.84
CA ARG A 287 4.57 -20.11 11.57
C ARG A 287 5.48 -19.49 10.53
N ALA A 288 4.94 -19.04 9.39
CA ALA A 288 5.73 -18.35 8.36
C ALA A 288 6.40 -17.07 8.88
N ALA A 289 5.72 -16.30 9.74
CA ALA A 289 6.31 -15.11 10.36
C ALA A 289 7.44 -15.46 11.32
N MET A 290 7.31 -16.53 12.10
CA MET A 290 8.37 -17.03 12.99
C MET A 290 9.58 -17.56 12.20
N ASP A 291 9.36 -18.32 11.14
CA ASP A 291 10.43 -18.83 10.27
C ASP A 291 11.20 -17.69 9.61
N LEU A 292 10.51 -16.60 9.22
CA LEU A 292 11.15 -15.37 8.73
C LEU A 292 11.95 -14.68 9.82
N SER A 293 11.40 -14.56 11.03
CA SER A 293 12.09 -13.92 12.17
C SER A 293 13.41 -14.58 12.52
N LEU A 294 13.52 -15.90 12.35
CA LEU A 294 14.76 -16.66 12.59
C LEU A 294 15.86 -16.36 11.53
N GLN A 295 15.50 -15.79 10.39
CA GLN A 295 16.41 -15.48 9.29
C GLN A 295 16.82 -14.00 9.29
N LEU A 296 16.27 -13.19 10.19
CA LEU A 296 16.54 -11.76 10.32
C LEU A 296 17.48 -11.49 11.52
#